data_d95e08ed2c1610067fdf00cc7117706f
#
_entry.id   d95e08ed2c1610067fdf00cc7117706f
#
_cell.length_a   1.000
_cell.length_b   1.000
_cell.length_c   1.000
_cell.angle_alpha   90.00
_cell.angle_beta   90.00
_cell.angle_gamma   90.00
#
_symmetry.space_group_name_H-M   'P 1'
#
loop_
_entity.id
_entity.type
_entity.pdbx_description
1 polymer ?
#
loop_
_entity_poly.entity_id
_entity_poly.type
_entity_poly.pdbx_seq_one_letter_code
_entity_poly.pdbx_strand_id
1 'polypeptide(L)'
;MSSPSTALRVKELLRENGWTTKVLAEKTGMSESYLTHIKNGTRRWNEDSLRKLANAFGISPIDLFAHRRQRTDNIDNNVSMPAKSEVDLKVQIVPVVGEIPSNPSPYNNQLMQVTTGFKDIFVPVFNTNDSAMFALCIENNLMAPTFVKGDYLIVSPEVWTRSGDIAAVEYGNDTPIKAIMLVTYTEDFIVLESVNHKQPPIALVRGKDHFRNIGRVIARQQKLA
;
A
#
# COMPACT_ATOMS: atom_id res chain seq x y z
N MET A 1 0.06 -19.88 -29.55
CA MET A 1 0.64 -18.59 -29.10
C MET A 1 -0.44 -17.84 -28.34
N SER A 2 -0.39 -17.89 -27.02
CA SER A 2 -1.38 -17.25 -26.15
C SER A 2 -0.99 -15.78 -25.99
N SER A 3 -1.84 -14.86 -26.46
CA SER A 3 -1.64 -13.43 -26.27
C SER A 3 -1.61 -13.12 -24.76
N PRO A 4 -0.71 -12.25 -24.27
CA PRO A 4 -0.69 -11.89 -22.87
C PRO A 4 -2.01 -11.21 -22.53
N SER A 5 -2.84 -11.86 -21.70
CA SER A 5 -4.02 -11.23 -21.14
C SER A 5 -3.55 -10.12 -20.22
N THR A 6 -3.95 -8.88 -20.48
CA THR A 6 -3.68 -7.76 -19.59
C THR A 6 -4.46 -8.01 -18.30
N ALA A 7 -3.80 -8.53 -17.29
CA ALA A 7 -4.41 -8.86 -16.01
C ALA A 7 -4.77 -7.58 -15.25
N LEU A 8 -5.98 -7.55 -14.70
CA LEU A 8 -6.43 -6.46 -13.83
C LEU A 8 -6.02 -6.71 -12.38
N ARG A 9 -5.73 -5.64 -11.64
CA ARG A 9 -5.37 -5.66 -10.20
C ARG A 9 -6.55 -5.94 -9.27
N VAL A 10 -7.60 -6.58 -9.73
CA VAL A 10 -8.81 -6.75 -8.92
C VAL A 10 -8.54 -7.53 -7.63
N LYS A 11 -7.69 -8.57 -7.68
CA LYS A 11 -7.32 -9.35 -6.49
C LYS A 11 -6.65 -8.50 -5.43
N GLU A 12 -5.81 -7.60 -5.87
CA GLU A 12 -5.06 -6.68 -5.05
C GLU A 12 -5.96 -5.64 -4.41
N LEU A 13 -6.74 -4.98 -5.23
CA LEU A 13 -7.67 -3.95 -4.79
C LEU A 13 -8.71 -4.48 -3.79
N LEU A 14 -9.17 -5.73 -3.96
CA LEU A 14 -10.00 -6.39 -2.97
C LEU A 14 -9.29 -6.52 -1.62
N ARG A 15 -8.00 -6.88 -1.66
CA ARG A 15 -7.19 -7.03 -0.46
C ARG A 15 -6.89 -5.69 0.21
N GLU A 16 -6.52 -4.68 -0.57
CA GLU A 16 -6.24 -3.32 -0.09
C GLU A 16 -7.44 -2.69 0.62
N ASN A 17 -8.65 -2.94 0.11
CA ASN A 17 -9.90 -2.43 0.69
C ASN A 17 -10.56 -3.40 1.70
N GLY A 18 -9.99 -4.56 1.94
CA GLY A 18 -10.60 -5.58 2.82
C GLY A 18 -11.89 -6.18 2.29
N TRP A 19 -12.17 -6.06 0.98
CA TRP A 19 -13.42 -6.53 0.39
C TRP A 19 -13.34 -7.98 -0.05
N THR A 20 -14.50 -8.65 0.03
CA THR A 20 -14.71 -9.95 -0.61
C THR A 20 -15.21 -9.76 -2.04
N THR A 21 -15.16 -10.81 -2.86
CA THR A 21 -15.75 -10.78 -4.21
C THR A 21 -17.25 -10.50 -4.16
N LYS A 22 -17.94 -10.95 -3.11
CA LYS A 22 -19.37 -10.70 -2.87
C LYS A 22 -19.64 -9.19 -2.69
N VAL A 23 -18.88 -8.52 -1.84
CA VAL A 23 -19.00 -7.06 -1.64
C VAL A 23 -18.74 -6.29 -2.94
N LEU A 24 -17.75 -6.72 -3.72
CA LEU A 24 -17.50 -6.11 -5.03
C LEU A 24 -18.67 -6.35 -6.00
N ALA A 25 -19.30 -7.53 -5.96
CA ALA A 25 -20.48 -7.83 -6.77
C ALA A 25 -21.66 -6.91 -6.43
N GLU A 26 -21.92 -6.68 -5.16
CA GLU A 26 -22.94 -5.75 -4.68
C GLU A 26 -22.68 -4.31 -5.12
N LYS A 27 -21.41 -3.84 -5.01
CA LYS A 27 -21.01 -2.48 -5.40
C LYS A 27 -21.01 -2.23 -6.92
N THR A 28 -20.73 -3.26 -7.72
CA THR A 28 -20.62 -3.14 -9.18
C THR A 28 -21.89 -3.55 -9.93
N GLY A 29 -22.79 -4.28 -9.26
CA GLY A 29 -23.96 -4.91 -9.90
C GLY A 29 -23.59 -6.07 -10.83
N MET A 30 -22.37 -6.61 -10.74
CA MET A 30 -21.90 -7.74 -11.54
C MET A 30 -22.00 -9.05 -10.74
N SER A 31 -22.14 -10.20 -11.43
CA SER A 31 -22.20 -11.49 -10.75
C SER A 31 -20.86 -11.87 -10.13
N GLU A 32 -20.86 -12.52 -8.97
CA GLU A 32 -19.65 -13.01 -8.30
C GLU A 32 -18.83 -13.96 -9.19
N SER A 33 -19.51 -14.80 -9.96
CA SER A 33 -18.85 -15.71 -10.91
C SER A 33 -18.06 -14.93 -11.98
N TYR A 34 -18.65 -13.88 -12.54
CA TYR A 34 -17.97 -13.04 -13.54
C TYR A 34 -16.74 -12.33 -12.93
N LEU A 35 -16.89 -11.76 -11.74
CA LEU A 35 -15.81 -11.10 -11.01
C LEU A 35 -14.69 -12.08 -10.64
N THR A 36 -15.03 -13.31 -10.27
CA THR A 36 -14.04 -14.36 -9.98
C THR A 36 -13.23 -14.70 -11.22
N HIS A 37 -13.87 -14.78 -12.38
CA HIS A 37 -13.17 -15.01 -13.64
C HIS A 37 -12.26 -13.83 -14.04
N ILE A 38 -12.72 -12.60 -13.86
CA ILE A 38 -11.88 -11.40 -14.10
C ILE A 38 -10.69 -11.39 -13.12
N LYS A 39 -10.93 -11.60 -11.84
CA LYS A 39 -9.92 -11.66 -10.79
C LYS A 39 -8.82 -12.69 -11.09
N ASN A 40 -9.18 -13.81 -11.66
CA ASN A 40 -8.26 -14.90 -12.00
C ASN A 40 -7.66 -14.75 -13.42
N GLY A 41 -8.06 -13.73 -14.19
CA GLY A 41 -7.58 -13.51 -15.56
C GLY A 41 -8.09 -14.55 -16.57
N THR A 42 -9.11 -15.35 -16.20
CA THR A 42 -9.67 -16.42 -17.05
C THR A 42 -10.75 -15.95 -18.01
N ARG A 43 -11.22 -14.71 -17.87
CA ARG A 43 -12.21 -14.09 -18.76
C ARG A 43 -11.80 -12.67 -19.14
N ARG A 44 -12.11 -12.31 -20.38
CA ARG A 44 -11.90 -10.93 -20.86
C ARG A 44 -12.92 -9.98 -20.21
N TRP A 45 -12.47 -8.80 -19.91
CA TRP A 45 -13.27 -7.67 -19.49
C TRP A 45 -13.62 -6.77 -20.69
N ASN A 46 -14.66 -5.98 -20.55
CA ASN A 46 -15.06 -4.96 -21.52
C ASN A 46 -15.00 -3.57 -20.85
N GLU A 47 -15.22 -2.51 -21.63
CA GLU A 47 -15.15 -1.13 -21.15
C GLU A 47 -16.13 -0.85 -20.01
N ASP A 48 -17.37 -1.38 -20.10
CA ASP A 48 -18.38 -1.22 -19.07
C ASP A 48 -17.96 -1.86 -17.75
N SER A 49 -17.41 -3.08 -17.79
CA SER A 49 -16.90 -3.75 -16.60
C SER A 49 -15.69 -3.02 -15.99
N LEU A 50 -14.80 -2.46 -16.82
CA LEU A 50 -13.69 -1.61 -16.36
C LEU A 50 -14.18 -0.36 -15.62
N ARG A 51 -15.15 0.34 -16.19
CA ARG A 51 -15.72 1.54 -15.57
C ARG A 51 -16.40 1.22 -14.24
N LYS A 52 -17.19 0.14 -14.17
CA LYS A 52 -17.85 -0.30 -12.94
C LYS A 52 -16.84 -0.67 -11.86
N LEU A 53 -15.78 -1.39 -12.21
CA LEU A 53 -14.70 -1.74 -11.28
C LEU A 53 -13.97 -0.49 -10.79
N ALA A 54 -13.57 0.41 -11.69
CA ALA A 54 -12.89 1.65 -11.34
C ALA A 54 -13.73 2.52 -10.40
N ASN A 55 -15.01 2.69 -10.71
CA ASN A 55 -15.94 3.46 -9.87
C ASN A 55 -16.12 2.81 -8.48
N ALA A 56 -16.26 1.48 -8.41
CA ALA A 56 -16.40 0.79 -7.14
C ALA A 56 -15.18 0.95 -6.23
N PHE A 57 -13.99 0.95 -6.80
CA PHE A 57 -12.74 1.16 -6.05
C PHE A 57 -12.34 2.63 -5.88
N GLY A 58 -13.05 3.56 -6.54
CA GLY A 58 -12.74 5.00 -6.48
C GLY A 58 -11.42 5.37 -7.17
N ILE A 59 -11.03 4.65 -8.21
CA ILE A 59 -9.78 4.84 -8.95
C ILE A 59 -10.04 5.10 -10.43
N SER A 60 -9.01 5.55 -11.17
CA SER A 60 -9.11 5.66 -12.63
C SER A 60 -9.12 4.27 -13.30
N PRO A 61 -9.85 4.07 -14.42
CA PRO A 61 -9.82 2.82 -15.17
C PRO A 61 -8.42 2.33 -15.56
N ILE A 62 -7.48 3.25 -15.77
CA ILE A 62 -6.09 2.93 -16.11
C ILE A 62 -5.36 2.27 -14.91
N ASP A 63 -5.74 2.63 -13.69
CA ASP A 63 -5.14 2.09 -12.46
C ASP A 63 -5.59 0.64 -12.15
N LEU A 64 -6.59 0.16 -12.86
CA LEU A 64 -7.00 -1.26 -12.81
C LEU A 64 -6.01 -2.18 -13.50
N PHE A 65 -5.18 -1.64 -14.40
CA PHE A 65 -4.18 -2.46 -15.07
C PHE A 65 -2.99 -2.68 -14.14
N ALA A 66 -2.53 -3.93 -14.05
CA ALA A 66 -1.30 -4.24 -13.35
C ALA A 66 -0.17 -3.42 -14.00
N HIS A 67 0.40 -2.47 -13.27
CA HIS A 67 1.67 -1.94 -13.68
C HIS A 67 2.63 -3.13 -13.78
N ARG A 68 3.14 -3.35 -14.97
CA ARG A 68 4.14 -4.39 -15.23
C ARG A 68 5.40 -4.00 -14.44
N ARG A 69 5.38 -4.32 -13.13
CA ARG A 69 6.61 -4.29 -12.35
C ARG A 69 7.52 -5.29 -13.04
N GLN A 70 8.60 -4.81 -13.60
CA GLN A 70 9.68 -5.70 -13.98
C GLN A 70 10.02 -6.51 -12.74
N ARG A 71 9.61 -7.79 -12.75
CA ARG A 71 10.18 -8.76 -11.83
C ARG A 71 11.66 -8.81 -12.15
N THR A 72 12.46 -8.19 -11.32
CA THR A 72 13.84 -8.57 -11.13
C THR A 72 13.87 -9.80 -10.23
N ASP A 73 13.18 -10.87 -10.66
CA ASP A 73 13.34 -12.20 -10.10
C ASP A 73 14.29 -12.97 -11.03
N ASN A 74 15.53 -12.57 -11.04
CA ASN A 74 16.64 -13.43 -11.46
C ASN A 74 17.71 -13.27 -10.40
N ILE A 75 17.54 -13.99 -9.28
CA ILE A 75 18.67 -14.39 -8.47
C ILE A 75 19.15 -15.71 -9.08
N ASP A 76 19.84 -15.63 -10.20
CA ASP A 76 20.73 -16.70 -10.60
C ASP A 76 21.96 -16.65 -9.69
N ASN A 77 22.06 -17.68 -8.84
CA ASN A 77 23.27 -17.97 -8.06
C ASN A 77 24.44 -18.27 -9.00
N ASN A 78 25.06 -17.25 -9.53
CA ASN A 78 26.39 -17.35 -10.10
C ASN A 78 27.18 -16.10 -9.69
N VAL A 79 27.89 -16.25 -8.57
CA VAL A 79 28.81 -15.25 -8.05
C VAL A 79 30.05 -15.22 -8.96
N SER A 80 29.97 -14.48 -10.04
CA SER A 80 31.13 -13.86 -10.66
C SER A 80 31.02 -12.36 -10.37
N MET A 81 31.99 -11.83 -9.63
CA MET A 81 32.08 -10.40 -9.36
C MET A 81 32.09 -9.65 -10.70
N PRO A 82 31.09 -8.83 -11.01
CA PRO A 82 31.18 -7.98 -12.19
C PRO A 82 32.11 -6.83 -11.88
N ALA A 83 33.04 -6.58 -12.84
CA ALA A 83 33.76 -5.35 -12.93
C ALA A 83 32.83 -4.15 -12.80
N LYS A 84 33.24 -3.11 -12.04
CA LYS A 84 32.63 -1.80 -11.85
C LYS A 84 31.53 -1.46 -12.87
N SER A 85 30.29 -1.87 -12.61
CA SER A 85 29.13 -1.24 -13.22
C SER A 85 28.83 0.01 -12.39
N GLU A 86 28.76 1.15 -13.02
CA GLU A 86 28.20 2.36 -12.43
C GLU A 86 26.81 2.00 -11.91
N VAL A 87 26.69 1.88 -10.60
CA VAL A 87 25.38 1.73 -9.94
C VAL A 87 24.70 3.07 -10.06
N ASP A 88 23.77 3.20 -11.00
CA ASP A 88 22.91 4.38 -11.12
C ASP A 88 22.01 4.43 -9.89
N LEU A 89 22.52 5.04 -8.81
CA LEU A 89 21.81 5.22 -7.54
C LEU A 89 20.75 6.30 -7.72
N LYS A 90 19.54 5.89 -8.06
CA LYS A 90 18.41 6.79 -8.10
C LYS A 90 18.04 7.20 -6.68
N VAL A 91 18.23 8.47 -6.36
CA VAL A 91 17.81 9.06 -5.08
C VAL A 91 16.47 9.77 -5.27
N GLN A 92 15.50 9.43 -4.46
CA GLN A 92 14.23 10.14 -4.38
C GLN A 92 14.12 10.86 -3.04
N ILE A 93 13.67 12.11 -3.08
CA ILE A 93 13.43 12.93 -1.91
C ILE A 93 11.98 12.75 -1.48
N VAL A 94 11.75 12.23 -0.29
CA VAL A 94 10.43 11.93 0.26
C VAL A 94 10.06 12.96 1.30
N PRO A 95 8.89 13.62 1.18
CA PRO A 95 8.43 14.62 2.15
C PRO A 95 8.04 13.99 3.48
N VAL A 96 8.36 14.70 4.58
CA VAL A 96 7.82 14.35 5.90
C VAL A 96 6.47 15.04 6.07
N VAL A 97 5.45 14.26 6.43
CA VAL A 97 4.09 14.74 6.70
C VAL A 97 3.75 14.56 8.18
N GLY A 98 2.89 15.43 8.71
CA GLY A 98 2.49 15.39 10.12
C GLY A 98 1.50 14.29 10.45
N GLU A 99 0.68 13.91 9.47
CA GLU A 99 -0.37 12.91 9.64
C GLU A 99 -0.38 11.93 8.47
N ILE A 100 -0.94 10.74 8.70
CA ILE A 100 -1.15 9.76 7.64
C ILE A 100 -2.19 10.32 6.66
N PRO A 101 -1.84 10.57 5.38
CA PRO A 101 -2.78 11.10 4.40
C PRO A 101 -3.85 10.07 4.04
N SER A 102 -5.09 10.53 3.85
CA SER A 102 -6.17 9.64 3.40
C SER A 102 -5.97 9.20 1.95
N ASN A 103 -5.42 10.06 1.12
CA ASN A 103 -5.16 9.77 -0.28
C ASN A 103 -3.77 10.26 -0.68
N PRO A 104 -2.72 9.46 -0.41
CA PRO A 104 -1.35 9.85 -0.72
C PRO A 104 -1.17 10.05 -2.22
N SER A 105 -0.66 11.21 -2.58
CA SER A 105 -0.28 11.56 -3.94
C SER A 105 0.84 12.59 -3.89
N PRO A 106 1.62 12.78 -4.95
CA PRO A 106 2.65 13.81 -4.98
C PRO A 106 2.11 15.20 -4.65
N TYR A 107 0.93 15.54 -5.16
CA TYR A 107 0.26 16.82 -4.93
C TYR A 107 -0.23 16.97 -3.48
N ASN A 108 -0.92 15.96 -2.95
CA ASN A 108 -1.45 15.99 -1.59
C ASN A 108 -0.33 16.03 -0.55
N ASN A 109 0.77 15.34 -0.78
CA ASN A 109 1.92 15.36 0.11
C ASN A 109 2.54 16.77 0.20
N GLN A 110 2.62 17.51 -0.92
CA GLN A 110 3.08 18.89 -0.92
C GLN A 110 2.14 19.83 -0.13
N LEU A 111 0.82 19.68 -0.30
CA LEU A 111 -0.16 20.45 0.46
C LEU A 111 -0.09 20.17 1.96
N MET A 112 0.05 18.91 2.35
CA MET A 112 0.16 18.51 3.75
C MET A 112 1.41 19.07 4.43
N GLN A 113 2.54 19.17 3.70
CA GLN A 113 3.73 19.83 4.22
C GLN A 113 3.48 21.29 4.60
N VAL A 114 2.71 21.99 3.79
CA VAL A 114 2.38 23.40 4.03
C VAL A 114 1.46 23.58 5.23
N THR A 115 0.52 22.63 5.44
CA THR A 115 -0.52 22.75 6.48
C THR A 115 -0.12 22.19 7.84
N THR A 116 0.76 21.19 7.89
CA THR A 116 1.07 20.45 9.12
C THR A 116 2.33 20.95 9.84
N GLY A 117 3.00 21.99 9.36
CA GLY A 117 4.19 22.55 10.01
C GLY A 117 5.49 21.76 9.83
N PHE A 118 5.49 20.63 9.15
CA PHE A 118 6.68 19.87 8.78
C PHE A 118 7.34 20.40 7.51
N LYS A 119 7.32 21.72 7.33
CA LYS A 119 7.93 22.38 6.19
C LYS A 119 9.42 22.04 6.11
N ASP A 120 9.86 21.77 4.89
CA ASP A 120 11.28 21.64 4.52
C ASP A 120 12.03 20.45 5.12
N ILE A 121 11.33 19.45 5.68
CA ILE A 121 11.95 18.20 6.10
C ILE A 121 11.71 17.13 5.03
N PHE A 122 12.81 16.62 4.49
CA PHE A 122 12.81 15.58 3.46
C PHE A 122 13.75 14.46 3.84
N VAL A 123 13.38 13.24 3.46
CA VAL A 123 14.16 12.04 3.73
C VAL A 123 14.59 11.43 2.40
N PRO A 124 15.88 11.20 2.14
CA PRO A 124 16.34 10.56 0.93
C PRO A 124 16.05 9.06 0.97
N VAL A 125 15.50 8.53 -0.11
CA VAL A 125 15.24 7.09 -0.31
C VAL A 125 15.88 6.66 -1.62
N PHE A 126 16.50 5.47 -1.62
CA PHE A 126 17.25 4.97 -2.76
C PHE A 126 16.47 3.90 -3.53
N ASN A 127 16.67 3.85 -4.85
CA ASN A 127 16.17 2.80 -5.73
C ASN A 127 14.65 2.59 -5.70
N THR A 128 13.89 3.68 -5.63
CA THR A 128 12.42 3.66 -5.69
C THR A 128 11.90 4.57 -6.78
N ASN A 129 10.69 4.28 -7.28
CA ASN A 129 10.00 5.07 -8.30
C ASN A 129 8.61 5.55 -7.84
N ASP A 130 8.21 5.22 -6.61
CA ASP A 130 6.91 5.63 -6.08
C ASP A 130 6.92 7.12 -5.72
N SER A 131 6.28 7.93 -6.55
CA SER A 131 6.19 9.39 -6.36
C SER A 131 5.19 9.81 -5.29
N ALA A 132 4.32 8.90 -4.84
CA ALA A 132 3.34 9.15 -3.79
C ALA A 132 3.84 8.80 -2.38
N MET A 133 5.11 8.39 -2.25
CA MET A 133 5.70 8.12 -0.93
C MET A 133 5.68 9.33 -0.03
N PHE A 134 5.51 9.06 1.24
CA PHE A 134 5.62 10.04 2.31
C PHE A 134 6.37 9.45 3.50
N ALA A 135 6.92 10.31 4.34
CA ALA A 135 7.58 9.91 5.58
C ALA A 135 6.81 10.46 6.79
N LEU A 136 6.75 9.66 7.84
CA LEU A 136 6.16 10.03 9.13
C LEU A 136 7.26 10.12 10.18
N CYS A 137 7.31 11.22 10.92
CA CYS A 137 8.18 11.35 12.07
C CYS A 137 7.52 10.72 13.30
N ILE A 138 8.23 9.83 14.00
CA ILE A 138 7.77 9.26 15.25
C ILE A 138 8.03 10.25 16.40
N GLU A 139 6.98 10.79 16.95
CA GLU A 139 7.06 11.86 17.97
C GLU A 139 7.17 11.35 19.40
N ASN A 140 6.87 10.06 19.63
CA ASN A 140 6.85 9.45 20.96
C ASN A 140 7.38 8.01 20.95
N ASN A 141 7.47 7.38 22.13
CA ASN A 141 7.98 6.03 22.29
C ASN A 141 6.85 4.97 22.42
N LEU A 142 5.64 5.27 22.00
CA LEU A 142 4.51 4.32 22.11
C LEU A 142 4.72 3.06 21.28
N MET A 143 5.51 3.12 20.20
CA MET A 143 5.85 1.99 19.33
C MET A 143 7.21 1.36 19.65
N ALA A 144 7.84 1.76 20.74
CA ALA A 144 9.12 1.18 21.17
C ALA A 144 8.92 -0.30 21.60
N PRO A 145 9.93 -1.17 21.39
CA PRO A 145 11.28 -0.88 20.88
C PRO A 145 11.39 -0.80 19.35
N THR A 146 10.36 -1.19 18.62
CA THR A 146 10.42 -1.33 17.15
C THR A 146 10.66 0.01 16.48
N PHE A 147 9.93 1.04 16.87
CA PHE A 147 10.14 2.41 16.45
C PHE A 147 10.25 3.31 17.67
N VAL A 148 11.20 4.22 17.64
CA VAL A 148 11.47 5.15 18.73
C VAL A 148 11.29 6.60 18.28
N LYS A 149 11.14 7.49 19.24
CA LYS A 149 11.03 8.93 18.96
C LYS A 149 12.22 9.42 18.12
N GLY A 150 11.91 10.15 17.06
CA GLY A 150 12.88 10.68 16.10
C GLY A 150 13.13 9.82 14.89
N ASP A 151 12.58 8.59 14.84
CA ASP A 151 12.60 7.77 13.63
C ASP A 151 11.72 8.38 12.54
N TYR A 152 12.14 8.20 11.28
CA TYR A 152 11.32 8.48 10.11
C TYR A 152 10.89 7.16 9.48
N LEU A 153 9.59 6.95 9.36
CA LEU A 153 9.02 5.80 8.66
C LEU A 153 8.67 6.20 7.25
N ILE A 154 9.27 5.55 6.26
CA ILE A 154 8.97 5.76 4.86
C ILE A 154 7.83 4.83 4.45
N VAL A 155 6.72 5.41 3.99
CA VAL A 155 5.52 4.70 3.57
C VAL A 155 5.37 4.81 2.07
N SER A 156 5.20 3.67 1.41
CA SER A 156 4.95 3.59 -0.03
C SER A 156 3.52 3.12 -0.28
N PRO A 157 2.67 3.95 -0.90
CA PRO A 157 1.33 3.57 -1.32
C PRO A 157 1.31 2.53 -2.45
N GLU A 158 2.31 2.54 -3.31
CA GLU A 158 2.39 1.63 -4.46
C GLU A 158 2.90 0.23 -4.10
N VAL A 159 3.62 0.09 -2.97
CA VAL A 159 4.13 -1.20 -2.55
C VAL A 159 3.06 -1.97 -1.77
N TRP A 160 2.83 -3.20 -2.20
CA TRP A 160 1.82 -4.08 -1.60
C TRP A 160 2.13 -4.45 -0.16
N THR A 161 1.10 -4.36 0.67
CA THR A 161 1.11 -4.87 2.03
C THR A 161 0.74 -6.36 2.02
N ARG A 162 1.60 -7.18 2.58
CA ARG A 162 1.41 -8.63 2.77
C ARG A 162 1.10 -8.92 4.24
N SER A 163 0.62 -10.12 4.55
CA SER A 163 0.55 -10.58 5.94
C SER A 163 1.92 -10.55 6.59
N GLY A 164 2.01 -9.93 7.76
CA GLY A 164 3.26 -9.71 8.49
C GLY A 164 3.97 -8.40 8.14
N ASP A 165 3.45 -7.60 7.21
CA ASP A 165 4.02 -6.28 6.92
C ASP A 165 3.47 -5.22 7.88
N ILE A 166 4.27 -4.19 8.11
CA ILE A 166 3.83 -2.97 8.80
C ILE A 166 3.32 -1.99 7.75
N ALA A 167 2.14 -1.42 8.01
CA ALA A 167 1.49 -0.51 7.08
C ALA A 167 0.81 0.66 7.78
N ALA A 168 0.66 1.75 7.04
CA ALA A 168 -0.28 2.81 7.35
C ALA A 168 -1.67 2.35 6.91
N VAL A 169 -2.60 2.29 7.85
CA VAL A 169 -3.98 1.79 7.63
C VAL A 169 -5.01 2.77 8.16
N GLU A 170 -6.21 2.69 7.60
CA GLU A 170 -7.41 3.36 8.12
C GLU A 170 -8.45 2.28 8.42
N TYR A 171 -9.05 2.33 9.61
CA TYR A 171 -10.03 1.35 10.06
C TYR A 171 -11.04 1.96 11.03
N GLY A 172 -12.18 1.27 11.25
CA GLY A 172 -13.26 1.70 12.13
C GLY A 172 -14.48 2.21 11.37
N ASN A 173 -15.67 1.76 11.75
CA ASN A 173 -16.92 2.03 11.01
C ASN A 173 -17.46 3.44 11.25
N ASP A 174 -17.52 3.88 12.52
CA ASP A 174 -18.16 5.16 12.88
C ASP A 174 -17.20 6.33 12.77
N THR A 175 -15.99 6.16 13.31
CA THR A 175 -14.94 7.17 13.28
C THR A 175 -13.66 6.51 12.79
N PRO A 176 -13.32 6.65 11.50
CA PRO A 176 -12.10 6.04 10.95
C PRO A 176 -10.85 6.53 11.67
N ILE A 177 -10.02 5.59 12.11
CA ILE A 177 -8.75 5.82 12.78
C ILE A 177 -7.62 5.47 11.81
N LYS A 178 -6.62 6.32 11.73
CA LYS A 178 -5.40 6.06 10.96
C LYS A 178 -4.26 5.71 11.90
N ALA A 179 -3.58 4.62 11.60
CA ALA A 179 -2.49 4.12 12.44
C ALA A 179 -1.43 3.34 11.64
N ILE A 180 -0.25 3.20 12.24
CA ILE A 180 0.79 2.27 11.78
C ILE A 180 0.60 0.96 12.51
N MET A 181 0.26 -0.09 11.78
CA MET A 181 -0.10 -1.40 12.33
C MET A 181 0.62 -2.53 11.59
N LEU A 182 0.88 -3.62 12.30
CA LEU A 182 1.20 -4.90 11.70
C LEU A 182 -0.09 -5.50 11.15
N VAL A 183 -0.09 -5.91 9.89
CA VAL A 183 -1.30 -6.36 9.20
C VAL A 183 -1.20 -7.82 8.83
N THR A 184 -2.19 -8.61 9.23
CA THR A 184 -2.33 -10.02 8.83
C THR A 184 -3.66 -10.23 8.11
N TYR A 185 -3.58 -10.78 6.91
CA TYR A 185 -4.77 -11.10 6.11
C TYR A 185 -5.07 -12.59 6.21
N THR A 186 -6.28 -12.91 6.68
CA THR A 186 -6.84 -14.27 6.63
C THR A 186 -7.97 -14.32 5.60
N GLU A 187 -8.65 -15.45 5.48
CA GLU A 187 -9.78 -15.60 4.57
C GLU A 187 -10.95 -14.69 4.96
N ASP A 188 -11.33 -14.67 6.23
CA ASP A 188 -12.50 -13.97 6.76
C ASP A 188 -12.17 -12.66 7.46
N PHE A 189 -10.94 -12.49 7.94
CA PHE A 189 -10.55 -11.38 8.79
C PHE A 189 -9.32 -10.64 8.28
N ILE A 190 -9.21 -9.38 8.71
CA ILE A 190 -7.98 -8.60 8.70
C ILE A 190 -7.63 -8.38 10.17
N VAL A 191 -6.47 -8.87 10.59
CA VAL A 191 -5.99 -8.70 11.95
C VAL A 191 -4.96 -7.57 11.97
N LEU A 192 -5.21 -6.59 12.82
CA LEU A 192 -4.34 -5.44 13.06
C LEU A 192 -3.71 -5.58 14.43
N GLU A 193 -2.39 -5.56 14.49
CA GLU A 193 -1.64 -5.64 15.72
C GLU A 193 -0.80 -4.38 15.92
N SER A 194 -0.69 -3.93 17.16
CA SER A 194 0.26 -2.87 17.49
C SER A 194 1.69 -3.35 17.26
N VAL A 195 2.52 -2.50 16.67
CA VAL A 195 3.90 -2.85 16.29
C VAL A 195 4.76 -3.33 17.47
N ASN A 196 4.41 -2.93 18.67
CA ASN A 196 5.10 -3.35 19.91
C ASN A 196 4.38 -4.47 20.66
N HIS A 197 3.29 -5.01 20.11
CA HIS A 197 2.48 -6.08 20.70
C HIS A 197 1.96 -5.81 22.13
N LYS A 198 1.88 -4.56 22.54
CA LYS A 198 1.40 -4.19 23.89
C LYS A 198 -0.12 -4.08 24.00
N GLN A 199 -0.80 -3.99 22.86
CA GLN A 199 -2.25 -3.91 22.81
C GLN A 199 -2.83 -5.17 22.18
N PRO A 200 -4.05 -5.57 22.57
CA PRO A 200 -4.71 -6.72 21.96
C PRO A 200 -4.91 -6.51 20.46
N PRO A 201 -4.82 -7.57 19.66
CA PRO A 201 -5.12 -7.51 18.23
C PRO A 201 -6.57 -7.08 17.98
N ILE A 202 -6.77 -6.34 16.91
CA ILE A 202 -8.08 -5.94 16.40
C ILE A 202 -8.41 -6.83 15.21
N ALA A 203 -9.49 -7.61 15.29
CA ALA A 203 -9.96 -8.42 14.18
C ALA A 203 -11.12 -7.71 13.46
N LEU A 204 -10.92 -7.39 12.19
CA LEU A 204 -11.90 -6.77 11.32
C LEU A 204 -12.49 -7.82 10.38
N VAL A 205 -13.80 -7.91 10.28
CA VAL A 205 -14.49 -8.82 9.38
C VAL A 205 -14.41 -8.27 7.96
N ARG A 206 -13.84 -9.04 7.05
CA ARG A 206 -13.68 -8.63 5.64
C ARG A 206 -15.05 -8.43 4.97
N GLY A 207 -15.18 -7.28 4.32
CA GLY A 207 -16.40 -6.90 3.62
C GLY A 207 -17.53 -6.36 4.50
N LYS A 208 -17.34 -6.31 5.84
CA LYS A 208 -18.27 -5.74 6.80
C LYS A 208 -17.69 -4.53 7.50
N ASP A 209 -16.49 -4.68 8.05
CA ASP A 209 -15.81 -3.60 8.76
C ASP A 209 -15.01 -2.72 7.82
N HIS A 210 -14.97 -1.42 8.12
CA HIS A 210 -14.18 -0.49 7.35
C HIS A 210 -12.68 -0.75 7.57
N PHE A 211 -12.00 -1.00 6.45
CA PHE A 211 -10.56 -1.13 6.38
C PHE A 211 -10.05 -0.59 5.06
N ARG A 212 -8.98 0.18 5.14
CA ARG A 212 -8.25 0.69 3.98
C ARG A 212 -6.75 0.65 4.25
N ASN A 213 -6.03 0.02 3.34
CA ASN A 213 -4.57 0.08 3.32
C ASN A 213 -4.13 1.36 2.61
N ILE A 214 -3.39 2.23 3.30
CA ILE A 214 -2.89 3.51 2.76
C ILE A 214 -1.53 3.31 2.12
N GLY A 215 -0.67 2.48 2.73
CA GLY A 215 0.63 2.17 2.19
C GLY A 215 1.48 1.32 3.12
N ARG A 216 2.45 0.63 2.55
CA ARG A 216 3.39 -0.22 3.31
C ARG A 216 4.55 0.61 3.84
N VAL A 217 4.96 0.36 5.07
CA VAL A 217 6.23 0.86 5.61
C VAL A 217 7.37 0.08 4.95
N ILE A 218 8.18 0.75 4.15
CA ILE A 218 9.25 0.13 3.36
C ILE A 218 10.63 0.34 3.95
N ALA A 219 10.80 1.39 4.74
CA ALA A 219 12.06 1.71 5.37
C ALA A 219 11.85 2.50 6.67
N ARG A 220 12.84 2.42 7.53
CA ARG A 220 13.02 3.26 8.70
C ARG A 220 14.36 3.97 8.58
N GLN A 221 14.37 5.26 8.84
CA GLN A 221 15.61 6.03 8.99
C GLN A 221 15.68 6.61 10.40
N GLN A 222 16.83 6.48 11.00
CA GLN A 222 17.11 7.01 12.33
C GLN A 222 18.04 8.22 12.21
N LYS A 223 17.66 9.33 12.85
CA LYS A 223 18.56 10.46 12.99
C LYS A 223 19.58 10.09 14.08
N LEU A 224 20.84 9.99 13.70
CA LEU A 224 21.91 9.87 14.67
C LEU A 224 22.00 11.20 15.44
N ALA A 225 22.02 11.11 16.76
CA ALA A 225 22.15 12.26 17.65
C ALA A 225 23.57 12.82 17.62
#